data_fcb2a6befab6032c0512720e9f81d98a
#
_entry.id   fcb2a6befab6032c0512720e9f81d98a
#
_cell.length_a   1.000
_cell.length_b   1.000
_cell.length_c   1.000
_cell.angle_alpha   90.00
_cell.angle_beta   90.00
_cell.angle_gamma   90.00
#
_symmetry.space_group_name_H-M   'P 1'
#
loop_
_entity.id
_entity.type
_entity.pdbx_description
1 polymer ?
#
loop_
_entity_poly.entity_id
_entity_poly.type
_entity_poly.pdbx_seq_one_letter_code
_entity_poly.pdbx_strand_id
1 'polypeptide(L)'
;MTKANLVEEVAKVTELTRKDSEVIVDTLFESVIKALKTGDKLEVRGFGSFRVRQRNARIGRNPKTGEKVEVPAKRVPYFKPSKELKDLINDGAGAPVPAAPLPTA
;
A
#
# COMPACT_ATOMS: atom_id res chain seq x y z
N MET A 1 -12.46 2.85 -5.88
CA MET A 1 -12.95 2.54 -4.52
C MET A 1 -12.31 3.48 -3.52
N THR A 2 -13.09 4.00 -2.61
CA THR A 2 -12.61 4.91 -1.58
C THR A 2 -12.78 4.26 -0.20
N LYS A 3 -12.26 4.92 0.82
CA LYS A 3 -12.47 4.48 2.20
C LYS A 3 -13.96 4.38 2.52
N ALA A 4 -14.76 5.33 2.05
CA ALA A 4 -16.22 5.29 2.26
C ALA A 4 -16.85 4.04 1.65
N ASN A 5 -16.38 3.62 0.48
CA ASN A 5 -16.85 2.39 -0.14
C ASN A 5 -16.48 1.16 0.68
N LEU A 6 -15.28 1.13 1.25
CA LEU A 6 -14.86 0.04 2.14
C LEU A 6 -15.74 -0.02 3.38
N VAL A 7 -16.05 1.14 3.97
CA VAL A 7 -16.93 1.20 5.14
C VAL A 7 -18.31 0.63 4.82
N GLU A 8 -18.85 0.96 3.66
CA GLU A 8 -20.14 0.43 3.21
C GLU A 8 -20.11 -1.09 3.05
N GLU A 9 -19.04 -1.62 2.46
CA GLU A 9 -18.89 -3.07 2.29
C GLU A 9 -18.79 -3.79 3.65
N VAL A 10 -18.05 -3.22 4.59
CA VAL A 10 -17.94 -3.78 5.95
C VAL A 10 -19.30 -3.76 6.64
N ALA A 11 -20.01 -2.65 6.55
CA ALA A 11 -21.34 -2.52 7.16
C ALA A 11 -22.32 -3.56 6.58
N LYS A 12 -22.25 -3.78 5.29
CA LYS A 12 -23.10 -4.73 4.60
C LYS A 12 -22.88 -6.17 5.05
N VAL A 13 -21.60 -6.55 5.21
CA VAL A 13 -21.23 -7.93 5.57
C VAL A 13 -21.43 -8.19 7.06
N THR A 14 -21.12 -7.21 7.90
CA THR A 14 -21.17 -7.35 9.37
C THR A 14 -22.53 -7.01 9.96
N GLU A 15 -23.39 -6.38 9.18
CA GLU A 15 -24.69 -5.84 9.65
C GLU A 15 -24.53 -4.81 10.77
N LEU A 16 -23.36 -4.23 10.89
CA LEU A 16 -23.10 -3.15 11.84
C LEU A 16 -23.51 -1.80 11.25
N THR A 17 -23.61 -0.81 12.13
CA THR A 17 -23.86 0.56 11.68
C THR A 17 -22.69 1.07 10.86
N ARG A 18 -22.94 2.10 10.07
CA ARG A 18 -21.88 2.76 9.30
C ARG A 18 -20.80 3.31 10.22
N LYS A 19 -21.19 3.86 11.35
CA LYS A 19 -20.25 4.41 12.34
C LYS A 19 -19.33 3.33 12.90
N ASP A 20 -19.87 2.19 13.30
CA ASP A 20 -19.07 1.09 13.81
C ASP A 20 -18.17 0.49 12.74
N SER A 21 -18.67 0.41 11.52
CA SER A 21 -17.90 -0.08 10.38
C SER A 21 -16.73 0.85 10.05
N GLU A 22 -16.94 2.17 10.18
CA GLU A 22 -15.88 3.15 10.00
C GLU A 22 -14.76 2.98 11.05
N VAL A 23 -15.12 2.71 12.30
CA VAL A 23 -14.15 2.44 13.34
C VAL A 23 -13.30 1.21 13.00
N ILE A 24 -13.93 0.17 12.48
CA ILE A 24 -13.22 -1.05 12.07
C ILE A 24 -12.20 -0.75 10.97
N VAL A 25 -12.62 -0.04 9.93
CA VAL A 25 -11.76 0.30 8.81
C VAL A 25 -10.61 1.20 9.26
N ASP A 26 -10.91 2.22 10.06
CA ASP A 26 -9.90 3.15 10.57
C ASP A 26 -8.89 2.43 11.46
N THR A 27 -9.35 1.54 12.33
CA THR A 27 -8.48 0.77 13.21
C THR A 27 -7.52 -0.12 12.41
N LEU A 28 -8.02 -0.71 11.33
CA LEU A 28 -7.20 -1.53 10.45
C LEU A 28 -6.05 -0.71 9.86
N PHE A 29 -6.35 0.44 9.27
CA PHE A 29 -5.34 1.29 8.66
C PHE A 29 -4.39 1.90 9.69
N GLU A 30 -4.89 2.27 10.84
CA GLU A 30 -4.05 2.75 11.94
C GLU A 30 -3.06 1.69 12.40
N SER A 31 -3.48 0.44 12.44
CA SER A 31 -2.60 -0.67 12.78
C SER A 31 -1.49 -0.85 11.76
N VAL A 32 -1.81 -0.68 10.47
CA VAL A 32 -0.80 -0.71 9.40
C VAL A 32 0.20 0.42 9.59
N ILE A 33 -0.28 1.62 9.81
CA ILE A 33 0.58 2.79 10.02
C ILE A 33 1.49 2.60 11.22
N LYS A 34 0.93 2.11 12.31
CA LYS A 34 1.68 1.89 13.55
C LYS A 34 2.81 0.86 13.36
N ALA A 35 2.52 -0.23 12.66
CA ALA A 35 3.54 -1.23 12.35
C ALA A 35 4.66 -0.63 11.51
N LEU A 36 4.32 0.14 10.49
CA LEU A 36 5.30 0.74 9.59
C LEU A 36 6.15 1.81 10.30
N LYS A 37 5.56 2.55 11.23
CA LYS A 37 6.29 3.55 12.01
C LYS A 37 7.42 2.95 12.83
N THR A 38 7.22 1.76 13.36
CA THR A 38 8.22 1.07 14.16
C THR A 38 9.24 0.32 13.31
N GLY A 39 9.12 0.38 11.99
CA GLY A 39 9.99 -0.35 11.08
C GLY A 39 9.62 -1.82 10.93
N ASP A 40 8.49 -2.21 11.48
CA ASP A 40 7.98 -3.56 11.36
C ASP A 40 7.24 -3.75 10.03
N LYS A 41 6.95 -4.99 9.70
CA LYS A 41 6.13 -5.33 8.55
C LYS A 41 4.78 -5.83 9.02
N LEU A 42 3.76 -5.61 8.22
CA LEU A 42 2.45 -6.22 8.44
C LEU A 42 2.20 -7.22 7.32
N GLU A 43 2.20 -8.49 7.66
CA GLU A 43 1.97 -9.55 6.69
C GLU A 43 0.55 -10.08 6.82
N VAL A 44 -0.18 -10.03 5.70
CA VAL A 44 -1.53 -10.60 5.61
C VAL A 44 -1.44 -11.81 4.68
N ARG A 45 -1.52 -12.98 5.27
CA ARG A 45 -1.34 -14.22 4.55
C ARG A 45 -2.38 -14.37 3.44
N GLY A 46 -1.92 -14.69 2.24
CA GLY A 46 -2.80 -14.80 1.08
C GLY A 46 -3.11 -13.49 0.38
N PHE A 47 -2.72 -12.37 0.96
CA PHE A 47 -2.95 -11.05 0.38
C PHE A 47 -1.65 -10.35 -0.01
N GLY A 48 -0.76 -10.17 0.95
CA GLY A 48 0.51 -9.51 0.73
C GLY A 48 1.09 -9.00 2.03
N SER A 49 2.11 -8.17 1.92
CA SER A 49 2.71 -7.55 3.09
C SER A 49 2.97 -6.07 2.87
N PHE A 50 2.72 -5.29 3.92
CA PHE A 50 3.06 -3.88 3.96
C PHE A 50 4.42 -3.78 4.64
N ARG A 51 5.37 -3.14 3.98
CA ARG A 51 6.76 -3.05 4.42
C ARG A 51 7.29 -1.64 4.29
N VAL A 52 8.41 -1.41 4.94
CA VAL A 52 9.14 -0.16 4.81
C VAL A 52 10.47 -0.46 4.12
N ARG A 53 10.77 0.34 3.12
CA ARG A 53 12.05 0.29 2.44
C ARG A 53 12.85 1.52 2.86
N GLN A 54 14.06 1.28 3.31
CA GLN A 54 14.96 2.37 3.64
C GLN A 54 15.78 2.73 2.41
N ARG A 55 15.73 4.00 2.06
CA ARG A 55 16.59 4.55 1.01
C ARG A 55 17.73 5.29 1.67
N ASN A 56 18.96 4.94 1.28
CA ASN A 56 20.14 5.59 1.79
C ASN A 56 20.22 7.03 1.29
N ALA A 57 20.89 7.88 2.07
CA ALA A 57 21.21 9.22 1.64
C ALA A 57 22.03 9.15 0.35
N ARG A 58 21.77 10.04 -0.56
CA ARG A 58 22.49 10.12 -1.83
C ARG A 58 22.67 11.57 -2.23
N ILE A 59 23.60 11.80 -3.15
CA ILE A 59 23.82 13.11 -3.72
C ILE A 59 23.07 13.17 -5.06
N GLY A 60 22.07 14.04 -5.13
CA GLY A 60 21.37 14.33 -6.36
C GLY A 60 21.94 15.56 -7.02
N ARG A 61 21.47 15.88 -8.19
CA ARG A 61 21.87 17.07 -8.92
C ARG A 61 20.64 17.88 -9.31
N ASN A 62 20.67 19.17 -9.02
CA ASN A 62 19.59 20.06 -9.40
C ASN A 62 19.60 20.22 -10.93
N PRO A 63 18.55 19.84 -11.65
CA PRO A 63 18.52 19.93 -13.10
C PRO A 63 18.55 21.35 -13.63
N LYS A 64 18.21 22.35 -12.83
CA LYS A 64 18.21 23.75 -13.27
C LYS A 64 19.56 24.44 -13.09
N THR A 65 20.29 24.11 -12.05
CA THR A 65 21.56 24.77 -11.73
C THR A 65 22.77 23.87 -11.83
N GLY A 66 22.54 22.57 -11.89
CA GLY A 66 23.64 21.60 -11.88
C GLY A 66 24.28 21.41 -10.52
N GLU A 67 23.79 22.09 -9.50
CA GLU A 67 24.36 21.99 -8.17
C GLU A 67 24.07 20.64 -7.54
N LYS A 68 25.01 20.16 -6.76
CA LYS A 68 24.84 18.93 -5.98
C LYS A 68 23.91 19.22 -4.82
N VAL A 69 22.85 18.41 -4.71
CA VAL A 69 21.89 18.50 -3.62
C VAL A 69 21.96 17.23 -2.81
N GLU A 70 22.11 17.37 -1.50
CA GLU A 70 22.12 16.23 -0.62
C GLU A 70 20.69 15.75 -0.39
N VAL A 71 20.40 14.50 -0.77
CA VAL A 71 19.11 13.87 -0.55
C VAL A 71 19.22 13.01 0.72
N PRO A 72 18.51 13.36 1.79
CA PRO A 72 18.61 12.62 3.04
C PRO A 72 18.02 11.22 2.92
N ALA A 73 18.44 10.34 3.80
CA ALA A 73 17.87 9.00 3.89
C ALA A 73 16.37 9.09 4.23
N LYS A 74 15.59 8.24 3.59
CA LYS A 74 14.15 8.19 3.80
C LYS A 74 13.68 6.75 3.99
N ARG A 75 12.61 6.62 4.76
CA ARG A 75 11.85 5.37 4.82
C ARG A 75 10.61 5.54 3.97
N VAL A 76 10.37 4.57 3.08
CA VAL A 76 9.27 4.59 2.14
C VAL A 76 8.41 3.37 2.36
N PRO A 77 7.10 3.54 2.59
CA PRO A 77 6.21 2.40 2.68
C PRO A 77 5.98 1.79 1.29
N TYR A 78 5.83 0.48 1.24
CA TYR A 78 5.45 -0.18 0.01
C TYR A 78 4.66 -1.44 0.31
N PHE A 79 3.91 -1.90 -0.67
CA PHE A 79 3.11 -3.11 -0.58
C PHE A 79 3.69 -4.16 -1.50
N LYS A 80 3.95 -5.36 -0.95
CA LYS A 80 4.39 -6.51 -1.72
C LYS A 80 3.24 -7.51 -1.81
N PRO A 81 2.62 -7.69 -2.99
CA PRO A 81 1.51 -8.62 -3.10
C PRO A 81 1.99 -10.07 -2.97
N SER A 82 1.10 -10.92 -2.47
CA SER A 82 1.37 -12.35 -2.42
C SER A 82 1.18 -12.97 -3.80
N LYS A 83 1.69 -14.18 -3.96
CA LYS A 83 1.47 -14.94 -5.19
C LYS A 83 -0.02 -15.21 -5.42
N GLU A 84 -0.73 -15.56 -4.36
CA GLU A 84 -2.16 -15.82 -4.42
C GLU A 84 -2.93 -14.60 -4.91
N LEU A 85 -2.56 -13.42 -4.43
CA LEU A 85 -3.21 -12.18 -4.87
C LEU A 85 -2.94 -11.91 -6.34
N LYS A 86 -1.70 -12.09 -6.79
CA LYS A 86 -1.34 -11.92 -8.19
C LYS A 86 -2.13 -12.87 -9.07
N ASP A 87 -2.25 -14.11 -8.66
CA ASP A 87 -2.99 -15.14 -9.39
C ASP A 87 -4.48 -14.79 -9.47
N LEU A 88 -5.06 -14.31 -8.37
CA LEU A 88 -6.47 -13.91 -8.34
C LEU A 88 -6.77 -12.74 -9.27
N ILE A 89 -5.87 -11.79 -9.38
CA ILE A 89 -6.05 -10.64 -10.26
C ILE A 89 -5.96 -11.06 -11.72
N ASN A 90 -5.11 -12.02 -12.03
CA ASN A 90 -4.86 -12.47 -13.39
C ASN A 90 -5.71 -13.69 -13.78
N ASP A 91 -6.31 -14.35 -12.80
CA ASP A 91 -7.08 -15.57 -13.03
C ASP A 91 -8.46 -15.27 -13.61
N GLY A 92 -8.89 -16.12 -14.52
CA GLY A 92 -10.22 -16.08 -15.10
C GLY A 92 -10.54 -14.85 -15.92
N ALA A 93 -9.65 -13.91 -15.98
CA ALA A 93 -9.87 -12.70 -16.74
C ALA A 93 -9.92 -12.97 -18.24
N GLY A 94 -9.31 -14.06 -18.68
CA GLY A 94 -9.29 -14.41 -20.09
C GLY A 94 -8.83 -13.29 -21.01
N ALA A 95 -8.72 -12.11 -20.50
CA ALA A 95 -8.29 -10.95 -21.23
C ALA A 95 -6.86 -10.62 -20.80
N PRO A 96 -5.94 -10.46 -21.73
CA PRO A 96 -4.65 -9.92 -21.40
C PRO A 96 -4.90 -8.55 -20.75
N VAL A 97 -4.38 -8.40 -19.55
CA VAL A 97 -4.36 -7.08 -18.96
C VAL A 97 -3.69 -6.18 -19.98
N PRO A 98 -4.37 -5.13 -20.46
CA PRO A 98 -3.70 -4.21 -21.37
C PRO A 98 -2.41 -3.81 -20.67
N ALA A 99 -1.34 -3.83 -21.42
CA ALA A 99 -0.02 -3.51 -20.92
C ALA A 99 0.03 -2.05 -20.51
N ALA A 100 -0.75 -1.71 -19.50
CA ALA A 100 -0.51 -0.49 -18.79
C ALA A 100 0.84 -0.71 -18.12
N PRO A 101 1.83 0.14 -18.38
CA PRO A 101 3.08 0.01 -17.67
C PRO A 101 2.75 0.08 -16.20
N LEU A 102 3.04 -1.02 -15.52
CA LEU A 102 2.93 -1.03 -14.07
C LEU A 102 3.75 0.15 -13.57
N PRO A 103 3.17 1.00 -12.75
CA PRO A 103 3.98 2.01 -12.13
C PRO A 103 5.09 1.28 -11.40
N THR A 104 6.28 1.47 -11.88
CA THR A 104 7.44 1.02 -11.15
C THR A 104 7.47 1.81 -9.87
N ALA A 105 7.02 1.17 -8.84
CA ALA A 105 7.16 1.77 -7.53
C ALA A 105 8.64 1.90 -7.19
#